data_c27c79d80864e4dc0f68702e0c37c08b
#
_entry.id   c27c79d80864e4dc0f68702e0c37c08b
#
_cell.length_a   1.000
_cell.length_b   1.000
_cell.length_c   1.000
_cell.angle_alpha   90.00
_cell.angle_beta   90.00
_cell.angle_gamma   90.00
#
_symmetry.space_group_name_H-M   'P 1'
#
loop_
_entity.id
_entity.type
_entity.pdbx_description
1 polymer ?
#
loop_
_entity_poly.entity_id
_entity_poly.type
_entity_poly.pdbx_seq_one_letter_code
_entity_poly.pdbx_strand_id
1 'polypeptide(L)'
;MDKNYNIETIKQSIHQQQKILIRRTSDIVSSKDKENKKPEIEERKKSKSPFKLIHKNSQINNLITSNSISLNEFKKKCPPTNKAFKDFSLIQFQNQNHRNYMEDRFSILINFPNNDNCKALFAIFDGHGGSSVSEYLCKNYINIFLKLCEKFENKNYEKIFQKSFYSLDEEIKKIPGSNKMGSTGTIILITKETDQILGSQKIIYCANIGDTNCELFSKNNCKKISYEHRCNDLNEEKRIKKKNGNIINGRLGGIISITRSFGDFNLKDFGLICEPSVNKVNVSFNDRYYLILATDGVWDFVSEEDIFFITINHNDSMDICKNIVDKAKNNGSTDNITCIVIDL
;
A
#
# COMPACT_ATOMS: atom_id res chain seq x y z
N MET A 1 -19.28 -6.75 -10.92
CA MET A 1 -19.38 -7.98 -11.73
C MET A 1 -18.38 -8.95 -11.15
N ASP A 2 -18.88 -9.97 -10.47
CA ASP A 2 -18.02 -11.01 -9.86
C ASP A 2 -17.51 -11.92 -10.97
N LYS A 3 -16.20 -11.90 -11.21
CA LYS A 3 -15.57 -12.88 -12.11
C LYS A 3 -15.34 -14.16 -11.32
N ASN A 4 -16.21 -15.15 -11.52
CA ASN A 4 -15.99 -16.51 -11.03
C ASN A 4 -14.97 -17.20 -11.95
N TYR A 5 -13.75 -17.42 -11.46
CA TYR A 5 -12.73 -18.16 -12.19
C TYR A 5 -12.95 -19.67 -12.03
N ASN A 6 -13.05 -20.35 -13.17
CA ASN A 6 -13.15 -21.82 -13.18
C ASN A 6 -11.76 -22.43 -12.93
N ILE A 7 -11.62 -23.18 -11.85
CA ILE A 7 -10.37 -23.83 -11.40
C ILE A 7 -9.74 -24.72 -12.49
N GLU A 8 -10.55 -25.35 -13.36
CA GLU A 8 -10.03 -26.17 -14.46
C GLU A 8 -9.32 -25.35 -15.54
N THR A 9 -9.85 -24.18 -15.88
CA THR A 9 -9.24 -23.27 -16.86
C THR A 9 -7.89 -22.75 -16.36
N ILE A 10 -7.80 -22.47 -15.06
CA ILE A 10 -6.55 -22.03 -14.41
C ILE A 10 -5.52 -23.16 -14.43
N LYS A 11 -5.89 -24.40 -14.12
CA LYS A 11 -4.99 -25.57 -14.17
C LYS A 11 -4.43 -25.84 -15.56
N GLN A 12 -5.22 -25.65 -16.62
CA GLN A 12 -4.76 -25.82 -17.99
C GLN A 12 -3.77 -24.72 -18.42
N SER A 13 -3.99 -23.47 -18.00
CA SER A 13 -3.07 -22.36 -18.24
C SER A 13 -1.70 -22.59 -17.52
N ILE A 14 -1.73 -23.10 -16.30
CA ILE A 14 -0.54 -23.43 -15.50
C ILE A 14 0.32 -24.51 -16.18
N HIS A 15 -0.30 -25.56 -16.70
CA HIS A 15 0.42 -26.65 -17.35
C HIS A 15 1.11 -26.18 -18.62
N GLN A 16 0.54 -25.22 -19.33
CA GLN A 16 1.10 -24.61 -20.52
C GLN A 16 2.29 -23.68 -20.18
N GLN A 17 2.21 -22.92 -19.10
CA GLN A 17 3.30 -22.04 -18.62
C GLN A 17 4.48 -22.83 -18.06
N GLN A 18 4.25 -23.95 -17.36
CA GLN A 18 5.35 -24.83 -16.91
C GLN A 18 6.16 -25.40 -18.06
N LYS A 19 5.54 -25.75 -19.20
CA LYS A 19 6.24 -26.20 -20.39
C LYS A 19 7.11 -25.13 -21.03
N ILE A 20 6.71 -23.85 -20.91
CA ILE A 20 7.49 -22.70 -21.42
C ILE A 20 8.68 -22.39 -20.51
N LEU A 21 8.51 -22.55 -19.21
CA LEU A 21 9.58 -22.29 -18.22
C LEU A 21 10.73 -23.31 -18.37
N ILE A 22 10.42 -24.59 -18.56
CA ILE A 22 11.41 -25.67 -18.75
C ILE A 22 12.24 -25.45 -20.02
N ARG A 23 11.69 -24.82 -21.07
CA ARG A 23 12.43 -24.47 -22.29
C ARG A 23 13.36 -23.27 -22.15
N ARG A 24 13.07 -22.33 -21.22
CA ARG A 24 13.91 -21.13 -21.00
C ARG A 24 15.08 -21.34 -20.05
N THR A 25 15.02 -22.34 -19.18
CA THR A 25 16.13 -22.66 -18.25
C THR A 25 17.30 -23.40 -18.88
N SER A 26 17.11 -23.97 -20.08
CA SER A 26 18.22 -24.63 -20.84
C SER A 26 19.13 -23.66 -21.58
N ASP A 27 18.73 -22.36 -21.75
CA ASP A 27 19.47 -21.40 -22.58
C ASP A 27 20.32 -20.38 -21.77
N ILE A 28 20.33 -20.46 -20.43
CA ILE A 28 21.02 -19.46 -19.56
C ILE A 28 22.29 -20.02 -18.88
N VAL A 29 22.88 -21.07 -19.40
CA VAL A 29 24.16 -21.58 -18.88
C VAL A 29 25.29 -21.29 -19.89
N SER A 30 25.54 -20.04 -20.24
CA SER A 30 26.81 -19.62 -20.81
C SER A 30 26.93 -18.09 -20.86
N SER A 31 27.50 -17.47 -19.86
CA SER A 31 28.46 -16.34 -19.99
C SER A 31 28.76 -15.77 -18.59
N LYS A 32 29.88 -16.19 -18.04
CA LYS A 32 30.56 -15.49 -16.92
C LYS A 32 31.71 -14.68 -17.51
N ASP A 33 32.03 -13.64 -16.72
CA ASP A 33 33.25 -12.86 -16.59
C ASP A 33 33.36 -11.55 -17.36
N LYS A 34 33.34 -10.45 -16.58
CA LYS A 34 34.46 -9.52 -16.49
C LYS A 34 34.25 -8.42 -15.43
N GLU A 35 35.36 -8.17 -14.77
CA GLU A 35 35.62 -7.34 -13.59
C GLU A 35 35.56 -5.80 -13.77
N ASN A 36 35.29 -5.11 -12.63
CA ASN A 36 36.04 -3.98 -12.02
C ASN A 36 35.88 -2.55 -12.51
N LYS A 37 35.38 -1.68 -11.64
CA LYS A 37 36.09 -0.59 -10.91
C LYS A 37 35.09 0.34 -10.22
N LYS A 38 35.28 0.54 -8.90
CA LYS A 38 34.60 1.57 -8.10
C LYS A 38 35.23 2.96 -8.32
N PRO A 39 34.46 4.06 -8.29
CA PRO A 39 34.95 5.36 -7.90
C PRO A 39 34.49 5.74 -6.48
N GLU A 40 35.40 6.35 -5.73
CA GLU A 40 35.20 6.97 -4.42
C GLU A 40 34.18 8.10 -4.49
N ILE A 41 33.31 8.18 -3.48
CA ILE A 41 32.31 9.26 -3.33
C ILE A 41 32.65 10.06 -2.07
N GLU A 42 32.93 11.34 -2.28
CA GLU A 42 33.07 12.36 -1.24
C GLU A 42 31.79 12.51 -0.39
N GLU A 43 32.01 12.54 0.92
CA GLU A 43 30.96 12.81 1.91
C GLU A 43 30.45 14.26 1.80
N ARG A 44 29.20 14.44 1.38
CA ARG A 44 28.49 15.71 1.50
C ARG A 44 27.81 15.84 2.85
N LYS A 45 28.18 16.90 3.56
CA LYS A 45 27.70 17.32 4.88
C LYS A 45 26.17 17.35 4.97
N LYS A 46 25.64 16.72 6.02
CA LYS A 46 24.21 16.74 6.41
C LYS A 46 23.78 18.18 6.71
N SER A 47 22.81 18.70 5.95
CA SER A 47 22.11 19.94 6.28
C SER A 47 21.09 19.65 7.40
N LYS A 48 21.20 20.41 8.49
CA LYS A 48 20.28 20.36 9.63
C LYS A 48 18.94 20.99 9.22
N SER A 49 17.87 20.21 9.26
CA SER A 49 16.50 20.67 9.10
C SER A 49 16.07 21.58 10.25
N PRO A 50 15.41 22.73 10.01
CA PRO A 50 15.02 23.68 11.05
C PRO A 50 13.69 23.36 11.77
N PHE A 51 13.15 22.17 11.66
CA PHE A 51 11.90 21.83 12.32
C PHE A 51 12.12 21.18 13.68
N LYS A 52 11.99 21.97 14.77
CA LYS A 52 11.75 21.42 16.12
C LYS A 52 10.35 20.81 16.14
N LEU A 53 10.25 19.51 15.93
CA LEU A 53 9.04 18.74 16.28
C LEU A 53 8.90 18.74 17.80
N ILE A 54 7.78 19.25 18.28
CA ILE A 54 7.35 19.11 19.66
C ILE A 54 7.02 17.64 19.89
N HIS A 55 8.00 16.88 20.37
CA HIS A 55 7.77 15.53 20.87
C HIS A 55 7.05 15.59 22.21
N LYS A 56 5.71 15.60 22.15
CA LYS A 56 4.85 15.10 23.22
C LYS A 56 4.04 13.94 22.64
N ASN A 57 4.68 12.84 22.37
CA ASN A 57 4.03 11.57 22.10
C ASN A 57 4.59 10.51 23.04
N SER A 58 4.11 10.56 24.28
CA SER A 58 4.14 9.40 25.15
C SER A 58 3.19 8.33 24.58
N GLN A 59 3.75 7.16 24.23
CA GLN A 59 3.06 5.87 24.28
C GLN A 59 2.06 5.52 23.17
N ILE A 60 2.55 5.42 21.91
CA ILE A 60 1.96 4.44 20.99
C ILE A 60 2.99 3.33 20.84
N ASN A 61 3.03 2.40 21.78
CA ASN A 61 4.01 1.29 21.81
C ASN A 61 3.84 0.27 20.66
N ASN A 62 2.77 0.39 19.86
CA ASN A 62 2.38 -0.55 18.82
C ASN A 62 2.46 0.05 17.40
N LEU A 63 3.13 1.20 17.25
CA LEU A 63 3.30 1.87 15.96
C LEU A 63 4.60 1.44 15.29
N ILE A 64 4.50 0.91 14.06
CA ILE A 64 5.62 0.57 13.19
C ILE A 64 5.59 1.50 11.99
N THR A 65 6.71 2.13 11.68
CA THR A 65 6.86 2.99 10.50
C THR A 65 8.14 2.66 9.74
N SER A 66 8.26 3.12 8.52
CA SER A 66 9.44 2.92 7.67
C SER A 66 10.77 3.39 8.31
N ASN A 67 10.69 4.25 9.31
CA ASN A 67 11.86 4.77 10.05
C ASN A 67 12.06 4.07 11.41
N SER A 68 11.26 3.05 11.72
CA SER A 68 11.34 2.31 12.99
C SER A 68 12.03 0.95 12.79
N ILE A 69 12.18 0.23 13.87
CA ILE A 69 12.84 -1.06 14.01
C ILE A 69 12.43 -2.05 12.90
N SER A 70 13.34 -2.94 12.50
CA SER A 70 13.03 -4.02 11.55
C SER A 70 11.82 -4.85 11.99
N LEU A 71 11.05 -5.38 11.07
CA LEU A 71 9.86 -6.20 11.33
C LEU A 71 10.18 -7.39 12.26
N ASN A 72 11.36 -8.01 12.09
CA ASN A 72 11.80 -9.13 12.93
C ASN A 72 12.07 -8.70 14.38
N GLU A 73 12.62 -7.52 14.61
CA GLU A 73 12.83 -6.95 15.94
C GLU A 73 11.51 -6.59 16.59
N PHE A 74 10.56 -6.04 15.83
CA PHE A 74 9.23 -5.74 16.32
C PHE A 74 8.46 -6.99 16.73
N LYS A 75 8.43 -8.04 15.90
CA LYS A 75 7.79 -9.34 16.24
C LYS A 75 8.39 -9.98 17.51
N LYS A 76 9.69 -9.81 17.76
CA LYS A 76 10.34 -10.30 19.00
C LYS A 76 9.97 -9.49 20.25
N LYS A 77 9.79 -8.17 20.11
CA LYS A 77 9.49 -7.27 21.24
C LYS A 77 8.00 -7.21 21.61
N CYS A 78 7.13 -7.42 20.63
CA CYS A 78 5.69 -7.31 20.80
C CYS A 78 4.99 -8.38 19.95
N PRO A 79 4.89 -9.62 20.43
CA PRO A 79 4.17 -10.66 19.68
C PRO A 79 2.73 -10.19 19.46
N PRO A 80 2.18 -10.31 18.25
CA PRO A 80 0.85 -9.84 17.95
C PRO A 80 -0.19 -10.67 18.70
N THR A 81 -0.82 -10.07 19.71
CA THR A 81 -2.02 -10.63 20.38
C THR A 81 -3.30 -10.04 19.78
N ASN A 82 -3.21 -9.47 18.57
CA ASN A 82 -4.34 -8.84 17.93
C ASN A 82 -5.39 -9.88 17.50
N LYS A 83 -6.67 -9.55 17.67
CA LYS A 83 -7.80 -10.41 17.32
C LYS A 83 -8.39 -10.09 15.95
N ALA A 84 -8.00 -8.97 15.33
CA ALA A 84 -8.49 -8.55 14.02
C ALA A 84 -7.80 -9.31 12.88
N PHE A 85 -6.56 -9.74 13.07
CA PHE A 85 -5.79 -10.53 12.11
C PHE A 85 -4.93 -11.58 12.86
N LYS A 86 -4.40 -12.54 12.13
CA LYS A 86 -3.60 -13.64 12.66
C LYS A 86 -2.11 -13.34 12.59
N ASP A 87 -1.63 -12.92 11.43
CA ASP A 87 -0.23 -12.55 11.18
C ASP A 87 -0.15 -11.54 10.04
N PHE A 88 1.01 -10.90 9.87
CA PHE A 88 1.30 -10.09 8.71
C PHE A 88 2.79 -10.10 8.38
N SER A 89 3.11 -9.83 7.14
CA SER A 89 4.47 -9.65 6.65
C SER A 89 4.57 -8.43 5.76
N LEU A 90 5.75 -7.80 5.77
CA LEU A 90 6.04 -6.63 4.98
C LEU A 90 7.43 -6.76 4.37
N ILE A 91 7.53 -6.44 3.08
CA ILE A 91 8.80 -6.29 2.39
C ILE A 91 8.80 -4.94 1.67
N GLN A 92 9.90 -4.19 1.86
CA GLN A 92 10.24 -3.01 1.08
C GLN A 92 11.53 -3.24 0.31
N PHE A 93 11.53 -2.89 -0.97
CA PHE A 93 12.69 -3.01 -1.84
C PHE A 93 12.87 -1.73 -2.66
N GLN A 94 14.00 -1.05 -2.45
CA GLN A 94 14.29 0.23 -3.12
C GLN A 94 14.49 0.07 -4.63
N ASN A 95 14.93 -1.11 -5.10
CA ASN A 95 15.31 -1.35 -6.49
C ASN A 95 16.47 -0.44 -6.94
N GLN A 96 17.58 -0.46 -6.18
CA GLN A 96 18.72 0.46 -6.28
C GLN A 96 19.38 0.53 -7.68
N ASN A 97 19.18 -0.47 -8.52
CA ASN A 97 19.66 -0.46 -9.90
C ASN A 97 18.89 0.53 -10.79
N HIS A 98 17.68 0.93 -10.37
CA HIS A 98 16.77 1.79 -11.15
C HIS A 98 16.35 3.06 -10.39
N ARG A 99 16.28 3.02 -9.06
CA ARG A 99 15.83 4.14 -8.21
C ARG A 99 16.93 4.57 -7.24
N ASN A 100 17.26 5.85 -7.24
CA ASN A 100 18.31 6.41 -6.36
C ASN A 100 17.90 6.44 -4.88
N TYR A 101 16.59 6.50 -4.59
CA TYR A 101 16.04 6.55 -3.23
C TYR A 101 14.72 5.82 -3.13
N MET A 102 14.34 5.50 -1.90
CA MET A 102 13.07 4.89 -1.55
C MET A 102 12.08 6.00 -1.23
N GLU A 103 11.04 6.18 -2.06
CA GLU A 103 9.97 7.14 -1.86
C GLU A 103 8.73 6.51 -1.20
N ASP A 104 8.58 5.18 -1.30
CA ASP A 104 7.53 4.46 -0.59
C ASP A 104 7.72 4.52 0.92
N ARG A 105 6.62 4.66 1.64
CA ARG A 105 6.55 4.63 3.10
C ARG A 105 5.36 3.80 3.55
N PHE A 106 5.44 3.32 4.79
CA PHE A 106 4.33 2.62 5.43
C PHE A 106 4.19 3.04 6.88
N SER A 107 3.00 2.86 7.44
CA SER A 107 2.76 2.89 8.87
C SER A 107 1.72 1.85 9.27
N ILE A 108 1.97 1.17 10.39
CA ILE A 108 1.14 0.07 10.89
C ILE A 108 0.89 0.33 12.38
N LEU A 109 -0.37 0.28 12.78
CA LEU A 109 -0.78 0.29 14.18
C LEU A 109 -1.39 -1.06 14.52
N ILE A 110 -0.69 -1.83 15.33
CA ILE A 110 -1.19 -3.07 15.92
C ILE A 110 -1.75 -2.72 17.28
N ASN A 111 -2.99 -3.06 17.55
CA ASN A 111 -3.74 -2.69 18.73
C ASN A 111 -3.94 -1.18 18.90
N PHE A 112 -5.16 -0.77 18.93
CA PHE A 112 -5.53 0.62 19.17
C PHE A 112 -5.29 1.02 20.63
N PRO A 113 -5.27 2.32 20.97
CA PRO A 113 -5.19 2.79 22.34
C PRO A 113 -6.22 2.11 23.26
N ASN A 114 -5.95 2.12 24.58
CA ASN A 114 -6.77 1.46 25.61
C ASN A 114 -6.84 -0.07 25.48
N ASN A 115 -5.75 -0.69 24.97
CA ASN A 115 -5.65 -2.13 24.77
C ASN A 115 -6.73 -2.72 23.85
N ASP A 116 -7.27 -1.92 22.92
CA ASP A 116 -8.20 -2.41 21.92
C ASP A 116 -7.45 -3.27 20.86
N ASN A 117 -7.33 -4.56 21.18
CA ASN A 117 -6.71 -5.55 20.31
C ASN A 117 -7.68 -6.14 19.27
N CYS A 118 -8.87 -5.57 19.13
CA CYS A 118 -9.84 -5.93 18.10
C CYS A 118 -9.69 -5.08 16.83
N LYS A 119 -8.72 -4.17 16.78
CA LYS A 119 -8.47 -3.28 15.65
C LYS A 119 -7.00 -3.24 15.27
N ALA A 120 -6.75 -3.09 13.96
CA ALA A 120 -5.42 -2.82 13.42
C ALA A 120 -5.55 -1.90 12.21
N LEU A 121 -4.52 -1.09 11.95
CA LEU A 121 -4.46 -0.19 10.81
C LEU A 121 -3.14 -0.41 10.05
N PHE A 122 -3.25 -0.55 8.74
CA PHE A 122 -2.13 -0.69 7.82
C PHE A 122 -2.22 0.40 6.76
N ALA A 123 -1.11 1.06 6.47
CA ALA A 123 -1.06 2.13 5.48
C ALA A 123 0.19 2.02 4.63
N ILE A 124 0.04 2.23 3.32
CA ILE A 124 1.15 2.41 2.37
C ILE A 124 0.97 3.77 1.68
N PHE A 125 2.09 4.46 1.49
CA PHE A 125 2.21 5.74 0.83
C PHE A 125 3.31 5.65 -0.23
N ASP A 126 2.93 5.60 -1.49
CA ASP A 126 3.84 5.63 -2.63
C ASP A 126 4.11 7.09 -2.99
N GLY A 127 5.33 7.53 -2.71
CA GLY A 127 5.76 8.92 -2.89
C GLY A 127 6.33 9.17 -4.28
N HIS A 128 6.08 10.35 -4.83
CA HIS A 128 6.66 10.77 -6.11
C HIS A 128 7.11 12.22 -6.11
N GLY A 129 8.10 12.51 -6.94
CA GLY A 129 8.72 13.84 -7.02
C GLY A 129 9.57 14.20 -5.79
N GLY A 130 9.80 13.27 -4.88
CA GLY A 130 10.52 13.39 -3.61
C GLY A 130 9.78 12.72 -2.46
N SER A 131 10.51 12.26 -1.43
CA SER A 131 9.95 11.47 -0.32
C SER A 131 9.28 12.31 0.79
N SER A 132 9.36 13.64 0.74
CA SER A 132 8.93 14.49 1.86
C SER A 132 7.45 14.34 2.21
N VAL A 133 6.58 14.16 1.21
CA VAL A 133 5.14 13.98 1.40
C VAL A 133 4.85 12.61 2.00
N SER A 134 5.36 11.53 1.42
CA SER A 134 5.17 10.17 1.96
C SER A 134 5.77 10.00 3.36
N GLU A 135 6.92 10.65 3.66
CA GLU A 135 7.49 10.68 5.00
C GLU A 135 6.60 11.41 6.01
N TYR A 136 6.00 12.52 5.61
CA TYR A 136 5.07 13.27 6.46
C TYR A 136 3.83 12.42 6.77
N LEU A 137 3.25 11.78 5.77
CA LEU A 137 2.11 10.89 5.91
C LEU A 137 2.43 9.72 6.85
N CYS A 138 3.54 9.03 6.62
CA CYS A 138 4.02 7.93 7.44
C CYS A 138 4.12 8.29 8.93
N LYS A 139 4.57 9.50 9.25
CA LYS A 139 4.77 9.97 10.63
C LYS A 139 3.47 10.46 11.29
N ASN A 140 2.52 10.97 10.53
CA ASN A 140 1.40 11.75 11.08
C ASN A 140 0.02 11.11 10.88
N TYR A 141 -0.15 10.25 9.86
CA TYR A 141 -1.46 9.70 9.50
C TYR A 141 -2.18 9.05 10.69
N ILE A 142 -1.51 8.11 11.37
CA ILE A 142 -2.12 7.35 12.47
C ILE A 142 -2.55 8.27 13.61
N ASN A 143 -1.72 9.25 13.97
CA ASN A 143 -2.05 10.20 15.03
C ASN A 143 -3.28 11.04 14.71
N ILE A 144 -3.40 11.52 13.45
CA ILE A 144 -4.56 12.30 13.01
C ILE A 144 -5.81 11.41 12.97
N PHE A 145 -5.69 10.20 12.44
CA PHE A 145 -6.78 9.23 12.40
C PHE A 145 -7.32 8.91 13.80
N LEU A 146 -6.44 8.62 14.76
CA LEU A 146 -6.84 8.33 16.15
C LEU A 146 -7.53 9.51 16.82
N LYS A 147 -7.01 10.74 16.68
CA LYS A 147 -7.67 11.94 17.18
C LYS A 147 -9.08 12.13 16.61
N LEU A 148 -9.27 11.80 15.34
CA LEU A 148 -10.60 11.86 14.73
C LEU A 148 -11.50 10.73 15.23
N CYS A 149 -10.98 9.53 15.48
CA CYS A 149 -11.73 8.44 16.11
C CYS A 149 -12.24 8.82 17.52
N GLU A 150 -11.44 9.54 18.29
CA GLU A 150 -11.85 10.05 19.61
C GLU A 150 -12.95 11.12 19.50
N LYS A 151 -12.85 11.98 18.47
CA LYS A 151 -13.82 13.08 18.26
C LYS A 151 -15.17 12.60 17.72
N PHE A 152 -15.21 11.49 16.97
CA PHE A 152 -16.42 10.96 16.35
C PHE A 152 -16.96 9.76 17.13
N GLU A 153 -17.85 9.99 18.09
CA GLU A 153 -18.45 8.97 18.96
C GLU A 153 -19.14 7.83 18.19
N ASN A 154 -19.77 8.14 17.05
CA ASN A 154 -20.53 7.17 16.24
C ASN A 154 -19.66 6.29 15.33
N LYS A 155 -18.33 6.34 15.44
CA LYS A 155 -17.38 5.52 14.66
C LYS A 155 -17.71 5.41 13.16
N ASN A 156 -18.19 6.51 12.57
CA ASN A 156 -18.38 6.57 11.13
C ASN A 156 -17.00 6.65 10.45
N TYR A 157 -16.40 5.48 10.19
CA TYR A 157 -15.04 5.38 9.65
C TYR A 157 -14.93 6.03 8.27
N GLU A 158 -15.96 6.01 7.44
CA GLU A 158 -15.94 6.68 6.14
C GLU A 158 -15.69 8.18 6.29
N LYS A 159 -16.45 8.85 7.16
CA LYS A 159 -16.22 10.27 7.47
C LYS A 159 -14.89 10.54 8.14
N ILE A 160 -14.41 9.61 8.98
CA ILE A 160 -13.10 9.72 9.64
C ILE A 160 -11.99 9.66 8.59
N PHE A 161 -12.06 8.72 7.65
CA PHE A 161 -11.11 8.62 6.54
C PHE A 161 -11.11 9.90 5.69
N GLN A 162 -12.26 10.33 5.21
CA GLN A 162 -12.37 11.57 4.43
C GLN A 162 -11.72 12.75 5.15
N LYS A 163 -12.07 12.96 6.43
CA LYS A 163 -11.51 14.07 7.22
C LYS A 163 -10.02 13.92 7.48
N SER A 164 -9.51 12.71 7.68
CA SER A 164 -8.09 12.48 7.90
C SER A 164 -7.27 12.85 6.64
N PHE A 165 -7.77 12.47 5.45
CA PHE A 165 -7.12 12.80 4.19
C PHE A 165 -7.08 14.31 3.94
N TYR A 166 -8.21 15.00 4.08
CA TYR A 166 -8.24 16.46 3.93
C TYR A 166 -7.37 17.18 4.95
N SER A 167 -7.41 16.78 6.22
CA SER A 167 -6.58 17.40 7.26
C SER A 167 -5.09 17.25 6.99
N LEU A 168 -4.68 16.08 6.49
CA LEU A 168 -3.28 15.84 6.13
C LEU A 168 -2.85 16.63 4.90
N ASP A 169 -3.69 16.70 3.87
CA ASP A 169 -3.37 17.45 2.65
C ASP A 169 -3.17 18.94 2.95
N GLU A 170 -4.00 19.53 3.83
CA GLU A 170 -3.82 20.90 4.31
C GLU A 170 -2.51 21.11 5.09
N GLU A 171 -2.09 20.13 5.90
CA GLU A 171 -0.80 20.22 6.59
C GLU A 171 0.38 20.04 5.62
N ILE A 172 0.26 19.16 4.63
CA ILE A 172 1.27 18.91 3.59
C ILE A 172 1.51 20.16 2.75
N LYS A 173 0.50 21.02 2.57
CA LYS A 173 0.63 22.29 1.88
C LYS A 173 1.72 23.20 2.44
N LYS A 174 2.06 23.03 3.73
CA LYS A 174 3.11 23.78 4.41
C LYS A 174 4.51 23.22 4.17
N ILE A 175 4.64 22.06 3.52
CA ILE A 175 5.92 21.41 3.23
C ILE A 175 6.54 22.05 1.99
N PRO A 176 7.80 22.55 2.06
CA PRO A 176 8.46 23.09 0.89
C PRO A 176 8.56 22.05 -0.23
N GLY A 177 8.15 22.41 -1.43
CA GLY A 177 8.18 21.54 -2.61
C GLY A 177 6.92 20.69 -2.81
N SER A 178 5.97 20.65 -1.86
CA SER A 178 4.71 19.90 -1.99
C SER A 178 3.84 20.28 -3.19
N ASN A 179 4.15 21.39 -3.84
CA ASN A 179 3.53 21.78 -5.11
C ASN A 179 3.82 20.81 -6.27
N LYS A 180 4.99 20.12 -6.22
CA LYS A 180 5.48 19.19 -7.25
C LYS A 180 5.81 17.82 -6.68
N MET A 181 5.63 17.63 -5.40
CA MET A 181 5.79 16.36 -4.70
C MET A 181 4.44 15.89 -4.19
N GLY A 182 4.18 14.63 -4.34
CA GLY A 182 2.95 14.04 -3.87
C GLY A 182 3.15 12.61 -3.35
N SER A 183 2.05 12.01 -2.97
CA SER A 183 1.99 10.60 -2.59
C SER A 183 0.60 10.04 -2.81
N THR A 184 0.52 8.81 -3.29
CA THR A 184 -0.67 8.00 -3.12
C THR A 184 -0.90 7.69 -1.64
N GLY A 185 -2.02 7.07 -1.32
CA GLY A 185 -2.24 6.56 0.02
C GLY A 185 -3.33 5.50 0.02
N THR A 186 -3.01 4.31 0.53
CA THR A 186 -3.98 3.25 0.74
C THR A 186 -3.91 2.78 2.19
N ILE A 187 -5.03 2.92 2.86
CA ILE A 187 -5.16 2.69 4.29
C ILE A 187 -6.23 1.64 4.54
N ILE A 188 -5.86 0.62 5.31
CA ILE A 188 -6.73 -0.47 5.71
C ILE A 188 -6.94 -0.41 7.22
N LEU A 189 -8.21 -0.32 7.63
CA LEU A 189 -8.62 -0.56 9.00
C LEU A 189 -9.33 -1.91 9.07
N ILE A 190 -8.82 -2.81 9.88
CA ILE A 190 -9.45 -4.09 10.17
C ILE A 190 -10.05 -4.00 11.58
N THR A 191 -11.34 -4.33 11.71
CA THR A 191 -12.02 -4.42 13.00
C THR A 191 -12.58 -5.82 13.20
N LYS A 192 -12.48 -6.33 14.42
CA LYS A 192 -13.25 -7.51 14.84
C LYS A 192 -14.45 -7.02 15.63
N GLU A 193 -15.63 -7.33 15.14
CA GLU A 193 -16.90 -7.01 15.80
C GLU A 193 -17.61 -8.31 16.19
N THR A 194 -18.33 -8.28 17.30
CA THR A 194 -19.14 -9.42 17.74
C THR A 194 -20.58 -8.99 17.75
N ASP A 195 -21.36 -9.52 16.85
CA ASP A 195 -22.80 -9.35 16.77
C ASP A 195 -23.49 -10.48 17.54
N GLN A 196 -24.60 -10.19 18.24
CA GLN A 196 -25.33 -11.17 19.03
C GLN A 196 -26.02 -12.26 18.17
N ILE A 197 -26.34 -11.92 16.92
CA ILE A 197 -27.08 -12.82 15.99
C ILE A 197 -26.11 -13.47 15.00
N LEU A 198 -25.20 -12.67 14.42
CA LEU A 198 -24.29 -13.10 13.35
C LEU A 198 -22.96 -13.69 13.90
N GLY A 199 -22.75 -13.59 15.22
CA GLY A 199 -21.49 -14.00 15.83
C GLY A 199 -20.35 -13.01 15.59
N SER A 200 -19.12 -13.49 15.70
CA SER A 200 -17.93 -12.65 15.43
C SER A 200 -17.71 -12.52 13.93
N GLN A 201 -17.48 -11.31 13.45
CA GLN A 201 -17.09 -11.01 12.06
C GLN A 201 -15.91 -10.03 12.01
N LYS A 202 -15.16 -10.08 10.92
CA LYS A 202 -14.14 -9.07 10.61
C LYS A 202 -14.71 -8.10 9.60
N ILE A 203 -14.50 -6.82 9.84
CA ILE A 203 -14.87 -5.75 8.93
C ILE A 203 -13.60 -5.06 8.47
N ILE A 204 -13.41 -4.97 7.18
CA ILE A 204 -12.29 -4.30 6.53
C ILE A 204 -12.82 -3.02 5.91
N TYR A 205 -12.23 -1.90 6.29
CA TYR A 205 -12.41 -0.62 5.63
C TYR A 205 -11.14 -0.33 4.83
N CYS A 206 -11.30 -0.03 3.54
CA CYS A 206 -10.23 0.38 2.65
C CYS A 206 -10.49 1.80 2.19
N ALA A 207 -9.59 2.72 2.53
CA ALA A 207 -9.62 4.10 2.04
C ALA A 207 -8.38 4.34 1.19
N ASN A 208 -8.55 4.75 -0.09
CA ASN A 208 -7.42 4.96 -0.97
C ASN A 208 -7.54 6.16 -1.89
N ILE A 209 -6.39 6.73 -2.28
CA ILE A 209 -6.18 7.67 -3.39
C ILE A 209 -4.96 7.22 -4.20
N GLY A 210 -5.03 7.40 -5.52
CA GLY A 210 -3.97 6.97 -6.45
C GLY A 210 -4.13 5.53 -6.88
N ASP A 211 -3.03 4.87 -7.15
CA ASP A 211 -2.92 3.54 -7.76
C ASP A 211 -2.18 2.50 -6.91
N THR A 212 -1.82 2.85 -5.68
CA THR A 212 -1.53 1.85 -4.64
C THR A 212 -2.81 1.10 -4.32
N ASN A 213 -2.79 -0.23 -4.43
CA ASN A 213 -3.99 -1.05 -4.36
C ASN A 213 -4.00 -2.03 -3.19
N CYS A 214 -5.21 -2.51 -2.88
CA CYS A 214 -5.46 -3.56 -1.91
C CYS A 214 -6.48 -4.56 -2.44
N GLU A 215 -6.14 -5.85 -2.34
CA GLU A 215 -6.97 -6.96 -2.78
C GLU A 215 -7.10 -8.04 -1.70
N LEU A 216 -8.26 -8.67 -1.65
CA LEU A 216 -8.60 -9.75 -0.72
C LEU A 216 -8.61 -11.08 -1.46
N PHE A 217 -7.81 -12.02 -1.02
CA PHE A 217 -7.67 -13.37 -1.57
C PHE A 217 -8.19 -14.41 -0.60
N SER A 218 -9.01 -15.32 -1.11
CA SER A 218 -9.46 -16.53 -0.43
C SER A 218 -9.03 -17.76 -1.23
N LYS A 219 -9.32 -18.95 -0.73
CA LYS A 219 -9.02 -20.21 -1.45
C LYS A 219 -9.67 -20.29 -2.84
N ASN A 220 -10.82 -19.63 -3.02
CA ASN A 220 -11.65 -19.81 -4.22
C ASN A 220 -11.86 -18.51 -5.00
N ASN A 221 -11.49 -17.36 -4.46
CA ASN A 221 -11.84 -16.07 -5.05
C ASN A 221 -10.84 -14.98 -4.66
N CYS A 222 -10.69 -13.99 -5.53
CA CYS A 222 -10.00 -12.74 -5.24
C CYS A 222 -10.96 -11.57 -5.48
N LYS A 223 -10.79 -10.50 -4.72
CA LYS A 223 -11.62 -9.31 -4.79
C LYS A 223 -10.80 -8.05 -4.56
N LYS A 224 -10.74 -7.17 -5.55
CA LYS A 224 -10.18 -5.84 -5.39
C LYS A 224 -11.07 -5.03 -4.45
N ILE A 225 -10.49 -4.48 -3.37
CA ILE A 225 -11.23 -3.69 -2.38
C ILE A 225 -10.84 -2.22 -2.39
N SER A 226 -9.74 -1.85 -3.04
CA SER A 226 -9.40 -0.46 -3.38
C SER A 226 -10.04 -0.03 -4.70
N TYR A 227 -10.11 1.27 -4.94
CA TYR A 227 -10.49 1.85 -6.22
C TYR A 227 -9.29 2.60 -6.81
N GLU A 228 -8.88 2.22 -8.01
CA GLU A 228 -7.71 2.79 -8.66
C GLU A 228 -8.07 4.12 -9.35
N HIS A 229 -7.32 5.18 -9.02
CA HIS A 229 -7.58 6.52 -9.53
C HIS A 229 -6.55 6.90 -10.60
N ARG A 230 -6.66 6.27 -11.78
CA ARG A 230 -5.80 6.57 -12.95
C ARG A 230 -6.54 7.40 -14.01
N CYS A 231 -5.79 8.07 -14.85
CA CYS A 231 -6.33 8.94 -15.92
C CYS A 231 -7.14 8.20 -17.01
N ASN A 232 -7.02 6.87 -17.10
CA ASN A 232 -7.80 6.03 -18.00
C ASN A 232 -9.13 5.55 -17.39
N ASP A 233 -9.43 5.87 -16.13
CA ASP A 233 -10.72 5.60 -15.52
C ASP A 233 -11.77 6.60 -16.01
N LEU A 234 -12.87 6.10 -16.57
CA LEU A 234 -13.91 6.91 -17.17
C LEU A 234 -14.66 7.83 -16.17
N ASN A 235 -14.76 7.42 -14.89
CA ASN A 235 -15.42 8.22 -13.87
C ASN A 235 -14.52 9.38 -13.44
N GLU A 236 -13.22 9.11 -13.28
CA GLU A 236 -12.23 10.14 -12.98
C GLU A 236 -12.09 11.12 -14.15
N GLU A 237 -12.05 10.63 -15.39
CA GLU A 237 -12.03 11.48 -16.57
C GLU A 237 -13.25 12.43 -16.63
N LYS A 238 -14.47 11.90 -16.39
CA LYS A 238 -15.69 12.72 -16.32
C LYS A 238 -15.63 13.76 -15.20
N ARG A 239 -15.11 13.36 -14.01
CA ARG A 239 -14.95 14.25 -12.87
C ARG A 239 -14.00 15.41 -13.19
N ILE A 240 -12.84 15.10 -13.80
CA ILE A 240 -11.82 16.07 -14.20
C ILE A 240 -12.39 17.05 -15.23
N LYS A 241 -13.01 16.54 -16.29
CA LYS A 241 -13.66 17.39 -17.32
C LYS A 241 -14.72 18.33 -16.74
N LYS A 242 -15.52 17.84 -15.78
CA LYS A 242 -16.53 18.67 -15.08
C LYS A 242 -15.92 19.82 -14.28
N LYS A 243 -14.65 19.68 -13.89
CA LYS A 243 -13.86 20.72 -13.17
C LYS A 243 -13.02 21.58 -14.12
N ASN A 244 -13.26 21.49 -15.44
CA ASN A 244 -12.47 22.15 -16.50
C ASN A 244 -11.00 21.72 -16.50
N GLY A 245 -10.66 20.59 -15.89
CA GLY A 245 -9.35 19.96 -15.97
C GLY A 245 -9.17 19.22 -17.29
N ASN A 246 -7.94 18.83 -17.58
CA ASN A 246 -7.62 18.12 -18.82
C ASN A 246 -6.68 16.92 -18.57
N ILE A 247 -6.87 15.90 -19.39
CA ILE A 247 -5.99 14.73 -19.49
C ILE A 247 -5.35 14.79 -20.88
N ILE A 248 -4.02 14.81 -20.92
CA ILE A 248 -3.22 14.87 -22.14
C ILE A 248 -2.33 13.62 -22.19
N ASN A 249 -2.46 12.83 -23.24
CA ASN A 249 -1.68 11.58 -23.41
C ASN A 249 -1.75 10.65 -22.19
N GLY A 250 -2.95 10.49 -21.60
CA GLY A 250 -3.17 9.64 -20.43
C GLY A 250 -2.62 10.19 -19.11
N ARG A 251 -2.30 11.50 -19.07
CA ARG A 251 -1.74 12.18 -17.90
C ARG A 251 -2.54 13.43 -17.54
N LEU A 252 -2.81 13.62 -16.27
CA LEU A 252 -3.46 14.82 -15.74
C LEU A 252 -2.54 16.03 -15.94
N GLY A 253 -3.04 17.04 -16.66
CA GLY A 253 -2.24 18.17 -17.07
C GLY A 253 -1.01 17.82 -17.93
N GLY A 254 -0.94 16.59 -18.47
CA GLY A 254 0.22 16.07 -19.19
C GLY A 254 1.39 15.63 -18.29
N ILE A 255 1.19 15.54 -16.96
CA ILE A 255 2.28 15.38 -15.97
C ILE A 255 2.23 14.01 -15.29
N ILE A 256 1.14 13.65 -14.59
CA ILE A 256 1.03 12.41 -13.81
C ILE A 256 -0.10 11.51 -14.31
N SER A 257 0.05 10.18 -14.11
CA SER A 257 -0.93 9.16 -14.55
C SER A 257 -2.11 9.01 -13.59
N ILE A 258 -1.96 9.46 -12.35
CA ILE A 258 -3.00 9.38 -11.31
C ILE A 258 -3.84 10.65 -11.26
N THR A 259 -5.06 10.53 -10.74
CA THR A 259 -6.04 11.63 -10.67
C THR A 259 -6.32 12.07 -9.24
N ARG A 260 -5.78 11.33 -8.25
CA ARG A 260 -5.88 11.64 -6.82
C ARG A 260 -4.57 11.37 -6.13
N SER A 261 -4.12 12.32 -5.33
CA SER A 261 -2.92 12.22 -4.48
C SER A 261 -2.98 13.21 -3.32
N PHE A 262 -2.15 12.99 -2.30
CA PHE A 262 -1.72 14.02 -1.36
C PHE A 262 -0.66 14.89 -2.02
N GLY A 263 -0.60 16.17 -1.66
CA GLY A 263 0.36 17.10 -2.26
C GLY A 263 0.02 17.46 -3.70
N ASP A 264 1.03 17.59 -4.55
CA ASP A 264 0.89 17.95 -5.98
C ASP A 264 0.02 19.19 -6.20
N PHE A 265 0.18 20.22 -5.35
CA PHE A 265 -0.76 21.34 -5.32
C PHE A 265 -0.84 22.10 -6.65
N ASN A 266 0.22 22.07 -7.48
CA ASN A 266 0.17 22.64 -8.83
C ASN A 266 -0.83 21.91 -9.76
N LEU A 267 -1.27 20.70 -9.42
CA LEU A 267 -2.20 19.91 -10.21
C LEU A 267 -3.64 19.97 -9.70
N LYS A 268 -3.88 20.55 -8.53
CA LYS A 268 -5.25 20.69 -7.98
C LYS A 268 -6.15 21.51 -8.90
N ASP A 269 -5.62 22.53 -9.55
CA ASP A 269 -6.35 23.34 -10.53
C ASP A 269 -6.70 22.57 -11.81
N PHE A 270 -5.96 21.49 -12.12
CA PHE A 270 -6.26 20.58 -13.23
C PHE A 270 -7.24 19.47 -12.84
N GLY A 271 -7.77 19.49 -11.62
CA GLY A 271 -8.76 18.53 -11.13
C GLY A 271 -8.20 17.39 -10.29
N LEU A 272 -6.92 17.45 -9.87
CA LEU A 272 -6.39 16.52 -8.84
C LEU A 272 -7.11 16.76 -7.50
N ILE A 273 -7.43 15.71 -6.78
CA ILE A 273 -8.04 15.79 -5.45
C ILE A 273 -7.39 14.81 -4.47
N CYS A 274 -7.59 15.06 -3.17
CA CYS A 274 -7.17 14.13 -2.10
C CYS A 274 -8.36 13.39 -1.46
N GLU A 275 -9.54 13.43 -2.08
CA GLU A 275 -10.73 12.75 -1.58
C GLU A 275 -10.60 11.23 -1.78
N PRO A 276 -10.62 10.43 -0.67
CA PRO A 276 -10.48 8.99 -0.79
C PRO A 276 -11.75 8.31 -1.28
N SER A 277 -11.58 7.24 -2.07
CA SER A 277 -12.59 6.19 -2.17
C SER A 277 -12.54 5.34 -0.92
N VAL A 278 -13.72 5.07 -0.33
CA VAL A 278 -13.82 4.26 0.90
C VAL A 278 -14.75 3.09 0.65
N ASN A 279 -14.22 1.88 0.80
CA ASN A 279 -14.97 0.63 0.68
C ASN A 279 -15.01 -0.10 2.02
N LYS A 280 -16.12 -0.82 2.25
CA LYS A 280 -16.33 -1.67 3.42
C LYS A 280 -16.61 -3.10 2.98
N VAL A 281 -15.89 -4.07 3.54
CA VAL A 281 -16.07 -5.50 3.26
C VAL A 281 -16.18 -6.26 4.57
N ASN A 282 -17.20 -7.13 4.66
CA ASN A 282 -17.34 -8.06 5.77
C ASN A 282 -16.71 -9.40 5.37
N VAL A 283 -15.95 -10.00 6.28
CA VAL A 283 -15.22 -11.25 6.06
C VAL A 283 -15.67 -12.28 7.10
N SER A 284 -16.03 -13.46 6.61
CA SER A 284 -16.40 -14.59 7.46
C SER A 284 -15.18 -15.18 8.18
N PHE A 285 -15.39 -15.70 9.41
CA PHE A 285 -14.34 -16.42 10.15
C PHE A 285 -14.10 -17.87 9.64
N ASN A 286 -14.99 -18.37 8.82
CA ASN A 286 -14.95 -19.78 8.39
C ASN A 286 -13.94 -20.05 7.29
N ASP A 287 -13.48 -19.01 6.61
CA ASP A 287 -12.53 -19.10 5.51
C ASP A 287 -11.22 -18.40 5.86
N ARG A 288 -10.15 -18.87 5.25
CA ARG A 288 -8.87 -18.18 5.32
C ARG A 288 -8.78 -17.14 4.23
N TYR A 289 -8.37 -15.94 4.62
CA TYR A 289 -8.19 -14.81 3.72
C TYR A 289 -6.81 -14.21 3.89
N TYR A 290 -6.22 -13.80 2.76
CA TYR A 290 -5.06 -12.93 2.73
C TYR A 290 -5.47 -11.58 2.16
N LEU A 291 -5.11 -10.52 2.86
CA LEU A 291 -5.25 -9.17 2.38
C LEU A 291 -3.89 -8.68 1.92
N ILE A 292 -3.78 -8.31 0.64
CA ILE A 292 -2.52 -7.89 0.02
C ILE A 292 -2.63 -6.42 -0.33
N LEU A 293 -1.74 -5.62 0.25
CA LEU A 293 -1.62 -4.20 0.07
C LEU A 293 -0.24 -3.90 -0.54
N ALA A 294 -0.18 -3.27 -1.70
CA ALA A 294 1.08 -3.03 -2.39
C ALA A 294 1.06 -1.77 -3.26
N THR A 295 2.26 -1.23 -3.55
CA THR A 295 2.47 -0.14 -4.51
C THR A 295 2.40 -0.65 -5.96
N ASP A 296 2.38 0.25 -6.93
CA ASP A 296 2.32 -0.07 -8.36
C ASP A 296 3.58 -0.82 -8.84
N GLY A 297 4.71 -0.68 -8.12
CA GLY A 297 5.90 -1.53 -8.32
C GLY A 297 5.62 -3.04 -8.23
N VAL A 298 4.48 -3.44 -7.61
CA VAL A 298 3.93 -4.80 -7.65
C VAL A 298 2.82 -4.92 -8.71
N TRP A 299 1.78 -4.09 -8.62
CA TRP A 299 0.53 -4.29 -9.36
C TRP A 299 0.67 -4.13 -10.88
N ASP A 300 1.61 -3.32 -11.35
CA ASP A 300 1.89 -3.15 -12.79
C ASP A 300 2.71 -4.34 -13.36
N PHE A 301 3.28 -5.20 -12.51
CA PHE A 301 4.20 -6.27 -12.92
C PHE A 301 3.73 -7.69 -12.55
N VAL A 302 2.77 -7.82 -11.61
CA VAL A 302 2.28 -9.13 -11.16
C VAL A 302 0.76 -9.18 -11.34
N SER A 303 0.30 -10.13 -12.15
CA SER A 303 -1.13 -10.29 -12.40
C SER A 303 -1.89 -10.79 -11.16
N GLU A 304 -3.18 -10.50 -11.11
CA GLU A 304 -4.09 -11.01 -10.07
C GLU A 304 -4.06 -12.54 -10.02
N GLU A 305 -3.98 -13.21 -11.16
CA GLU A 305 -3.87 -14.67 -11.28
C GLU A 305 -2.58 -15.21 -10.68
N ASP A 306 -1.44 -14.54 -10.92
CA ASP A 306 -0.15 -14.93 -10.34
C ASP A 306 -0.19 -14.80 -8.80
N ILE A 307 -0.75 -13.72 -8.28
CA ILE A 307 -0.88 -13.50 -6.83
C ILE A 307 -1.84 -14.53 -6.23
N PHE A 308 -2.98 -14.78 -6.88
CA PHE A 308 -3.91 -15.82 -6.45
C PHE A 308 -3.21 -17.19 -6.36
N PHE A 309 -2.44 -17.55 -7.38
CA PHE A 309 -1.66 -18.80 -7.40
C PHE A 309 -0.64 -18.85 -6.24
N ILE A 310 0.05 -17.74 -5.96
CA ILE A 310 0.98 -17.68 -4.83
C ILE A 310 0.22 -17.90 -3.51
N THR A 311 -0.93 -17.27 -3.31
CA THR A 311 -1.70 -17.36 -2.05
C THR A 311 -2.26 -18.75 -1.78
N ILE A 312 -2.66 -19.50 -2.80
CA ILE A 312 -3.19 -20.87 -2.62
C ILE A 312 -2.09 -21.93 -2.41
N ASN A 313 -0.85 -21.65 -2.83
CA ASN A 313 0.27 -22.59 -2.70
C ASN A 313 1.15 -22.33 -1.47
N HIS A 314 0.94 -21.24 -0.75
CA HIS A 314 1.70 -20.89 0.45
C HIS A 314 0.76 -20.62 1.63
N ASN A 315 1.22 -20.99 2.83
CA ASN A 315 0.45 -20.84 4.06
C ASN A 315 1.05 -19.83 5.05
N ASP A 316 2.17 -19.24 4.72
CA ASP A 316 2.87 -18.25 5.56
C ASP A 316 2.85 -16.90 4.87
N SER A 317 2.53 -15.84 5.62
CA SER A 317 2.43 -14.49 5.09
C SER A 317 3.76 -13.97 4.55
N MET A 318 4.91 -14.42 5.12
CA MET A 318 6.24 -14.02 4.66
C MET A 318 6.60 -14.69 3.33
N ASP A 319 6.29 -15.98 3.18
CA ASP A 319 6.53 -16.69 1.92
C ASP A 319 5.68 -16.09 0.80
N ILE A 320 4.41 -15.78 1.07
CA ILE A 320 3.54 -15.10 0.09
C ILE A 320 4.13 -13.75 -0.29
N CYS A 321 4.45 -12.91 0.70
CA CYS A 321 5.00 -11.57 0.47
C CYS A 321 6.31 -11.62 -0.35
N LYS A 322 7.21 -12.53 0.00
CA LYS A 322 8.48 -12.74 -0.70
C LYS A 322 8.27 -13.17 -2.15
N ASN A 323 7.42 -14.16 -2.39
CA ASN A 323 7.14 -14.65 -3.74
C ASN A 323 6.51 -13.56 -4.63
N ILE A 324 5.63 -12.72 -4.09
CA ILE A 324 5.05 -11.57 -4.81
C ILE A 324 6.15 -10.58 -5.20
N VAL A 325 6.98 -10.16 -4.24
CA VAL A 325 8.07 -9.19 -4.49
C VAL A 325 9.09 -9.75 -5.46
N ASP A 326 9.52 -11.02 -5.30
CA ASP A 326 10.45 -11.65 -6.23
C ASP A 326 9.84 -11.80 -7.63
N LYS A 327 8.54 -12.08 -7.74
CA LYS A 327 7.84 -12.12 -9.03
C LYS A 327 7.83 -10.74 -9.70
N ALA A 328 7.54 -9.65 -8.97
CA ALA A 328 7.58 -8.29 -9.50
C ALA A 328 8.98 -7.93 -10.05
N LYS A 329 10.03 -8.25 -9.28
CA LYS A 329 11.43 -8.07 -9.71
C LYS A 329 11.77 -8.87 -10.96
N ASN A 330 11.38 -10.15 -11.00
CA ASN A 330 11.64 -11.04 -12.13
C ASN A 330 10.87 -10.65 -13.39
N ASN A 331 9.71 -10.01 -13.24
CA ASN A 331 8.93 -9.44 -14.34
C ASN A 331 9.44 -8.07 -14.78
N GLY A 332 10.55 -7.58 -14.21
CA GLY A 332 11.23 -6.37 -14.66
C GLY A 332 10.72 -5.08 -14.02
N SER A 333 10.15 -5.14 -12.82
CA SER A 333 9.80 -3.93 -12.08
C SER A 333 11.03 -3.04 -11.88
N THR A 334 10.92 -1.78 -12.27
CA THR A 334 11.96 -0.75 -12.15
C THR A 334 11.66 0.26 -11.04
N ASP A 335 10.56 0.07 -10.32
CA ASP A 335 10.12 0.99 -9.26
C ASP A 335 10.54 0.54 -7.85
N ASN A 336 10.31 1.42 -6.88
CA ASN A 336 10.24 1.03 -5.49
C ASN A 336 9.14 -0.04 -5.34
N ILE A 337 9.33 -1.00 -4.48
CA ILE A 337 8.37 -2.08 -4.25
C ILE A 337 8.08 -2.13 -2.75
N THR A 338 6.82 -1.96 -2.40
CA THR A 338 6.34 -2.16 -1.03
C THR A 338 5.14 -3.11 -1.08
N CYS A 339 5.21 -4.20 -0.32
CA CYS A 339 4.16 -5.20 -0.22
C CYS A 339 3.91 -5.57 1.24
N ILE A 340 2.64 -5.54 1.65
CA ILE A 340 2.16 -6.04 2.94
C ILE A 340 1.17 -7.17 2.67
N VAL A 341 1.38 -8.30 3.30
CA VAL A 341 0.48 -9.46 3.30
C VAL A 341 -0.05 -9.66 4.71
N ILE A 342 -1.37 -9.67 4.87
CA ILE A 342 -2.05 -9.82 6.16
C ILE A 342 -2.86 -11.12 6.12
N ASP A 343 -2.57 -12.07 7.03
CA ASP A 343 -3.36 -13.30 7.27
C ASP A 343 -4.51 -12.94 8.23
N LEU A 344 -5.74 -13.01 7.74
CA LEU A 344 -6.94 -12.61 8.48
C LEU A 344 -7.49 -13.72 9.36
#